data_80dbabda864458a0180b4d23ada3a969
#
_entry.id   80dbabda864458a0180b4d23ada3a969
#
_cell.length_a   1.000
_cell.length_b   1.000
_cell.length_c   1.000
_cell.angle_alpha   90.00
_cell.angle_beta   90.00
_cell.angle_gamma   90.00
#
_symmetry.space_group_name_H-M   'P 1'
#
loop_
_entity.id
_entity.type
_entity.pdbx_description
1 polymer ?
#
loop_
_entity_poly.entity_id
_entity_poly.type
_entity_poly.pdbx_seq_one_letter_code
_entity_poly.pdbx_strand_id
1 'polypeptide(L)'
;YDKFIIRTYSPMITIGGGVILDANPKKHSRFNEEILEKLKVQLEGNSSDLIANYLLSHQDYLVAKDNIVKELQLPVNEVEADIAQLLEEGLIYQTKIGYIHKKKYEEVLEKLKKLLIDYHKRYKLKVGIPKIEVISKFKLSQKEVLEMIDLFIKNNEVRLEGNLVAEKDFVVNYDKK
;
A
#
# COMPACT_ATOMS: atom_id res chain seq x y z
N TYR A 1 -19.99 -9.90 10.94
CA TYR A 1 -19.63 -9.91 12.38
C TYR A 1 -20.68 -10.74 13.15
N ASP A 2 -20.30 -11.97 13.53
CA ASP A 2 -21.18 -12.84 14.30
C ASP A 2 -21.19 -12.42 15.76
N LYS A 3 -22.38 -12.42 16.38
CA LYS A 3 -22.56 -12.10 17.81
C LYS A 3 -22.58 -13.39 18.60
N PHE A 4 -21.95 -13.40 19.77
CA PHE A 4 -21.98 -14.52 20.69
C PHE A 4 -22.36 -14.10 22.11
N ILE A 5 -22.92 -15.03 22.88
CA ILE A 5 -23.31 -14.84 24.28
C ILE A 5 -22.60 -15.89 25.12
N ILE A 6 -22.04 -15.48 26.24
CA ILE A 6 -21.41 -16.36 27.24
C ILE A 6 -22.38 -16.54 28.39
N ARG A 7 -22.65 -17.81 28.74
CA ARG A 7 -23.53 -18.17 29.86
C ARG A 7 -22.84 -19.18 30.78
N THR A 8 -23.14 -19.10 32.08
CA THR A 8 -22.79 -20.18 33.01
C THR A 8 -23.71 -21.35 32.81
N TYR A 9 -23.22 -22.55 33.08
CA TYR A 9 -24.02 -23.77 32.92
C TYR A 9 -25.08 -23.95 34.05
N SER A 10 -24.66 -23.66 35.30
CA SER A 10 -25.55 -23.78 36.45
C SER A 10 -25.15 -22.76 37.54
N PRO A 11 -26.04 -21.83 37.95
CA PRO A 11 -27.31 -21.49 37.31
C PRO A 11 -27.08 -20.88 35.91
N MET A 12 -28.09 -21.00 35.02
CA MET A 12 -27.96 -20.51 33.63
C MET A 12 -28.10 -18.98 33.60
N ILE A 13 -26.99 -18.27 33.85
CA ILE A 13 -26.93 -16.82 33.88
C ILE A 13 -26.08 -16.34 32.70
N THR A 14 -26.53 -15.31 31.99
CA THR A 14 -25.72 -14.64 30.99
C THR A 14 -24.69 -13.75 31.68
N ILE A 15 -23.40 -14.03 31.43
CA ILE A 15 -22.26 -13.33 32.03
C ILE A 15 -21.58 -12.36 31.08
N GLY A 16 -21.87 -12.46 29.79
CA GLY A 16 -21.27 -11.57 28.80
C GLY A 16 -21.65 -11.96 27.39
N GLY A 17 -21.07 -11.27 26.47
CA GLY A 17 -21.17 -11.51 25.03
C GLY A 17 -20.23 -10.60 24.28
N GLY A 18 -20.24 -10.71 22.96
CA GLY A 18 -19.39 -9.90 22.11
C GLY A 18 -19.68 -10.13 20.64
N VAL A 19 -18.83 -9.54 19.83
CA VAL A 19 -18.82 -9.66 18.36
C VAL A 19 -17.50 -10.27 17.94
N ILE A 20 -17.54 -11.24 17.03
CA ILE A 20 -16.33 -11.82 16.44
C ILE A 20 -15.84 -10.85 15.38
N LEU A 21 -14.67 -10.24 15.61
CA LEU A 21 -14.04 -9.33 14.66
C LEU A 21 -13.19 -10.05 13.62
N ASP A 22 -12.56 -11.19 14.00
CA ASP A 22 -11.74 -12.02 13.13
C ASP A 22 -12.04 -13.49 13.41
N ALA A 23 -12.37 -14.24 12.37
CA ALA A 23 -12.67 -15.68 12.49
C ALA A 23 -11.41 -16.56 12.63
N ASN A 24 -10.24 -16.07 12.17
CA ASN A 24 -8.97 -16.77 12.21
C ASN A 24 -7.83 -15.91 12.79
N PRO A 25 -7.96 -15.43 14.04
CA PRO A 25 -7.00 -14.51 14.61
C PRO A 25 -5.62 -15.16 14.79
N LYS A 26 -4.57 -14.44 14.43
CA LYS A 26 -3.20 -14.84 14.79
C LYS A 26 -3.00 -14.70 16.29
N LYS A 27 -2.16 -15.57 16.86
CA LYS A 27 -1.84 -15.52 18.29
C LYS A 27 -1.07 -14.24 18.62
N HIS A 28 -1.57 -13.46 19.55
CA HIS A 28 -0.98 -12.18 19.97
C HIS A 28 -0.61 -12.22 21.47
N SER A 29 0.38 -11.39 21.84
CA SER A 29 0.71 -11.16 23.25
C SER A 29 -0.38 -10.31 23.91
N ARG A 30 -0.62 -10.53 25.21
CA ARG A 30 -1.55 -9.70 26.00
C ARG A 30 -1.04 -8.26 26.10
N PHE A 31 -1.96 -7.30 26.11
CA PHE A 31 -1.68 -5.87 26.29
C PHE A 31 -0.79 -5.24 25.20
N ASN A 32 -0.86 -5.75 23.96
CA ASN A 32 -0.20 -5.10 22.83
C ASN A 32 -1.09 -3.96 22.34
N GLU A 33 -0.67 -2.70 22.59
CA GLU A 33 -1.42 -1.49 22.25
C GLU A 33 -1.69 -1.36 20.75
N GLU A 34 -0.73 -1.73 19.89
CA GLU A 34 -0.90 -1.70 18.43
C GLU A 34 -2.03 -2.62 17.96
N ILE A 35 -2.19 -3.76 18.62
CA ILE A 35 -3.26 -4.72 18.29
C ILE A 35 -4.59 -4.20 18.80
N LEU A 36 -4.62 -3.61 19.99
CA LEU A 36 -5.83 -3.01 20.54
C LEU A 36 -6.32 -1.84 19.69
N GLU A 37 -5.42 -1.01 19.17
CA GLU A 37 -5.78 0.06 18.23
C GLU A 37 -6.34 -0.49 16.91
N LYS A 38 -5.70 -1.52 16.34
CA LYS A 38 -6.22 -2.21 15.14
C LYS A 38 -7.61 -2.79 15.37
N LEU A 39 -7.84 -3.44 16.51
CA LEU A 39 -9.15 -4.00 16.85
C LEU A 39 -10.21 -2.91 17.10
N LYS A 40 -9.83 -1.76 17.65
CA LYS A 40 -10.74 -0.60 17.78
C LYS A 40 -11.13 -0.03 16.43
N VAL A 41 -10.16 0.17 15.53
CA VAL A 41 -10.44 0.60 14.16
C VAL A 41 -11.34 -0.41 13.45
N GLN A 42 -11.15 -1.70 13.69
CA GLN A 42 -11.97 -2.76 13.12
C GLN A 42 -13.40 -2.78 13.71
N LEU A 43 -13.58 -2.36 14.96
CA LEU A 43 -14.89 -2.30 15.63
C LEU A 43 -15.67 -1.02 15.32
N GLU A 44 -14.98 0.11 15.22
CA GLU A 44 -15.54 1.46 15.16
C GLU A 44 -15.29 2.16 13.81
N GLY A 45 -14.33 1.66 13.02
CA GLY A 45 -13.91 2.23 11.75
C GLY A 45 -14.90 1.96 10.62
N ASN A 46 -14.97 2.89 9.68
CA ASN A 46 -15.61 2.65 8.41
C ASN A 46 -14.84 1.58 7.62
N SER A 47 -15.50 0.84 6.75
CA SER A 47 -14.86 -0.17 5.88
C SER A 47 -13.70 0.43 5.05
N SER A 48 -13.78 1.70 4.67
CA SER A 48 -12.70 2.45 4.01
C SER A 48 -11.42 2.54 4.85
N ASP A 49 -11.53 2.82 6.16
CA ASP A 49 -10.37 2.85 7.07
C ASP A 49 -9.71 1.47 7.20
N LEU A 50 -10.52 0.40 7.22
CA LEU A 50 -10.00 -0.97 7.23
C LEU A 50 -9.19 -1.28 5.97
N ILE A 51 -9.69 -0.88 4.80
CA ILE A 51 -8.99 -1.05 3.53
C ILE A 51 -7.68 -0.26 3.52
N ALA A 52 -7.70 1.00 3.93
CA ALA A 52 -6.50 1.84 3.98
C ALA A 52 -5.43 1.26 4.91
N ASN A 53 -5.81 0.83 6.12
CA ASN A 53 -4.92 0.20 7.08
C ASN A 53 -4.39 -1.16 6.59
N TYR A 54 -5.24 -1.96 5.93
CA TYR A 54 -4.82 -3.22 5.32
C TYR A 54 -3.75 -2.99 4.25
N LEU A 55 -3.98 -2.06 3.32
CA LEU A 55 -3.00 -1.70 2.29
C LEU A 55 -1.70 -1.18 2.88
N LEU A 56 -1.76 -0.42 3.97
CA LEU A 56 -0.58 0.11 4.65
C LEU A 56 0.23 -0.99 5.35
N SER A 57 -0.44 -1.94 6.01
CA SER A 57 0.21 -2.99 6.81
C SER A 57 0.56 -4.26 6.03
N HIS A 58 0.01 -4.44 4.82
CA HIS A 58 0.25 -5.62 3.99
C HIS A 58 1.73 -5.71 3.59
N GLN A 59 2.25 -6.93 3.42
CA GLN A 59 3.66 -7.14 3.07
C GLN A 59 3.97 -6.65 1.65
N ASP A 60 3.08 -6.93 0.69
CA ASP A 60 3.22 -6.48 -0.69
C ASP A 60 2.87 -5.00 -0.81
N TYR A 61 3.52 -4.31 -1.73
CA TYR A 61 3.25 -2.88 -1.99
C TYR A 61 1.99 -2.68 -2.82
N LEU A 62 1.73 -3.57 -3.77
CA LEU A 62 0.55 -3.55 -4.64
C LEU A 62 -0.37 -4.71 -4.30
N VAL A 63 -1.60 -4.42 -3.89
CA VAL A 63 -2.58 -5.41 -3.46
C VAL A 63 -3.76 -5.42 -4.42
N ALA A 64 -4.07 -6.59 -4.97
CA ALA A 64 -5.21 -6.78 -5.86
C ALA A 64 -6.54 -6.66 -5.10
N LYS A 65 -7.59 -6.18 -5.77
CA LYS A 65 -8.95 -6.05 -5.19
C LYS A 65 -9.45 -7.37 -4.59
N ASP A 66 -9.24 -8.47 -5.29
CA ASP A 66 -9.69 -9.80 -4.83
C ASP A 66 -9.06 -10.21 -3.49
N ASN A 67 -7.80 -9.82 -3.26
CA ASN A 67 -7.13 -10.06 -1.99
C ASN A 67 -7.74 -9.21 -0.87
N ILE A 68 -8.09 -7.95 -1.15
CA ILE A 68 -8.78 -7.06 -0.19
C ILE A 68 -10.10 -7.67 0.24
N VAL A 69 -10.93 -8.07 -0.74
CA VAL A 69 -12.23 -8.72 -0.49
C VAL A 69 -12.07 -9.97 0.34
N LYS A 70 -11.13 -10.83 -0.03
CA LYS A 70 -10.90 -12.13 0.62
C LYS A 70 -10.38 -12.00 2.06
N GLU A 71 -9.40 -11.13 2.27
CA GLU A 71 -8.76 -10.99 3.58
C GLU A 71 -9.61 -10.19 4.57
N LEU A 72 -10.31 -9.15 4.10
CA LEU A 72 -11.19 -8.35 4.95
C LEU A 72 -12.61 -8.92 5.06
N GLN A 73 -12.95 -9.93 4.25
CA GLN A 73 -14.27 -10.57 4.22
C GLN A 73 -15.44 -9.56 4.04
N LEU A 74 -15.18 -8.48 3.29
CA LEU A 74 -16.16 -7.45 2.98
C LEU A 74 -16.92 -7.79 1.68
N PRO A 75 -18.17 -7.36 1.52
CA PRO A 75 -18.91 -7.49 0.27
C PRO A 75 -18.20 -6.74 -0.87
N VAL A 76 -18.17 -7.32 -2.07
CA VAL A 76 -17.45 -6.76 -3.23
C VAL A 76 -17.92 -5.33 -3.56
N ASN A 77 -19.23 -5.11 -3.54
CA ASN A 77 -19.83 -3.80 -3.81
C ASN A 77 -19.43 -2.73 -2.77
N GLU A 78 -19.28 -3.09 -1.51
CA GLU A 78 -18.83 -2.21 -0.45
C GLU A 78 -17.35 -1.86 -0.64
N VAL A 79 -16.51 -2.87 -0.90
CA VAL A 79 -15.08 -2.66 -1.21
C VAL A 79 -14.89 -1.76 -2.43
N GLU A 80 -15.71 -1.90 -3.48
CA GLU A 80 -15.63 -1.04 -4.66
C GLU A 80 -16.01 0.42 -4.35
N ALA A 81 -17.04 0.65 -3.56
CA ALA A 81 -17.43 2.00 -3.14
C ALA A 81 -16.36 2.65 -2.27
N ASP A 82 -15.81 1.91 -1.30
CA ASP A 82 -14.78 2.40 -0.40
C ASP A 82 -13.45 2.69 -1.14
N ILE A 83 -13.07 1.82 -2.07
CA ILE A 83 -11.89 2.06 -2.92
C ILE A 83 -12.08 3.33 -3.75
N ALA A 84 -13.27 3.55 -4.32
CA ALA A 84 -13.56 4.77 -5.08
C ALA A 84 -13.41 6.03 -4.20
N GLN A 85 -13.96 5.99 -2.99
CA GLN A 85 -13.81 7.08 -2.01
C GLN A 85 -12.34 7.33 -1.66
N LEU A 86 -11.57 6.29 -1.33
CA LEU A 86 -10.15 6.41 -0.98
C LEU A 86 -9.28 6.94 -2.14
N LEU A 87 -9.67 6.64 -3.38
CA LEU A 87 -9.01 7.19 -4.58
C LEU A 87 -9.33 8.69 -4.74
N GLU A 88 -10.58 9.11 -4.51
CA GLU A 88 -10.97 10.53 -4.55
C GLU A 88 -10.29 11.34 -3.44
N GLU A 89 -10.16 10.78 -2.24
CA GLU A 89 -9.43 11.37 -1.11
C GLU A 89 -7.91 11.39 -1.32
N GLY A 90 -7.40 10.67 -2.33
CA GLY A 90 -5.97 10.56 -2.61
C GLY A 90 -5.18 9.80 -1.54
N LEU A 91 -5.85 8.94 -0.76
CA LEU A 91 -5.22 8.09 0.26
C LEU A 91 -4.61 6.82 -0.32
N ILE A 92 -5.09 6.40 -1.48
CA ILE A 92 -4.56 5.27 -2.24
C ILE A 92 -4.36 5.64 -3.70
N TYR A 93 -3.53 4.87 -4.40
CA TYR A 93 -3.35 4.97 -5.85
C TYR A 93 -3.65 3.63 -6.51
N GLN A 94 -4.17 3.69 -7.73
CA GLN A 94 -4.51 2.52 -8.53
C GLN A 94 -3.46 2.27 -9.61
N THR A 95 -3.05 1.01 -9.75
CA THR A 95 -2.25 0.49 -10.88
C THR A 95 -3.05 -0.57 -11.64
N LYS A 96 -2.49 -1.13 -12.71
CA LYS A 96 -3.13 -2.24 -13.46
C LYS A 96 -3.22 -3.54 -12.65
N ILE A 97 -2.38 -3.71 -11.65
CA ILE A 97 -2.29 -4.96 -10.87
C ILE A 97 -2.84 -4.85 -9.44
N GLY A 98 -3.16 -3.66 -8.98
CA GLY A 98 -3.70 -3.46 -7.64
C GLY A 98 -3.62 -2.03 -7.15
N TYR A 99 -3.79 -1.88 -5.85
CA TYR A 99 -3.83 -0.62 -5.13
C TYR A 99 -2.65 -0.50 -4.19
N ILE A 100 -2.21 0.74 -3.96
CA ILE A 100 -1.13 1.06 -3.04
C ILE A 100 -1.55 2.22 -2.13
N HIS A 101 -1.23 2.12 -0.85
CA HIS A 101 -1.42 3.22 0.09
C HIS A 101 -0.43 4.37 -0.18
N LYS A 102 -0.89 5.63 -0.05
CA LYS A 102 -0.11 6.85 -0.29
C LYS A 102 1.25 6.86 0.41
N LYS A 103 1.32 6.47 1.68
CA LYS A 103 2.60 6.41 2.42
C LYS A 103 3.62 5.47 1.78
N LYS A 104 3.19 4.27 1.37
CA LYS A 104 4.07 3.32 0.66
C LYS A 104 4.50 3.85 -0.71
N TYR A 105 3.59 4.49 -1.43
CA TYR A 105 3.89 5.16 -2.69
C TYR A 105 4.99 6.22 -2.50
N GLU A 106 4.84 7.08 -1.50
CA GLU A 106 5.81 8.13 -1.18
C GLU A 106 7.18 7.55 -0.78
N GLU A 107 7.21 6.48 0.02
CA GLU A 107 8.46 5.78 0.39
C GLU A 107 9.22 5.24 -0.83
N VAL A 108 8.51 4.61 -1.76
CA VAL A 108 9.13 4.07 -2.99
C VAL A 108 9.59 5.19 -3.89
N LEU A 109 8.80 6.26 -4.02
CA LEU A 109 9.15 7.45 -4.80
C LEU A 109 10.40 8.14 -4.25
N GLU A 110 10.50 8.34 -2.94
CA GLU A 110 11.70 8.92 -2.33
C GLU A 110 12.95 8.07 -2.58
N LYS A 111 12.83 6.75 -2.45
CA LYS A 111 13.94 5.83 -2.75
C LYS A 111 14.37 5.95 -4.22
N LEU A 112 13.40 6.05 -5.15
CA LEU A 112 13.68 6.23 -6.57
C LEU A 112 14.34 7.59 -6.83
N LYS A 113 13.81 8.69 -6.28
CA LYS A 113 14.40 10.03 -6.41
C LYS A 113 15.84 10.07 -5.90
N LYS A 114 16.12 9.50 -4.74
CA LYS A 114 17.50 9.38 -4.22
C LYS A 114 18.41 8.62 -5.17
N LEU A 115 17.95 7.49 -5.71
CA LEU A 115 18.69 6.70 -6.68
C LEU A 115 19.00 7.49 -7.96
N LEU A 116 18.03 8.25 -8.48
CA LEU A 116 18.20 9.09 -9.68
C LEU A 116 19.20 10.22 -9.43
N ILE A 117 19.10 10.93 -8.30
CA ILE A 117 20.01 12.00 -7.91
C ILE A 117 21.45 11.49 -7.80
N ASP A 118 21.66 10.33 -7.14
CA ASP A 118 22.99 9.75 -6.99
C ASP A 118 23.57 9.28 -8.33
N TYR A 119 22.72 8.78 -9.21
CA TYR A 119 23.12 8.38 -10.55
C TYR A 119 23.55 9.58 -11.39
N HIS A 120 22.78 10.67 -11.40
CA HIS A 120 23.10 11.88 -12.14
C HIS A 120 24.37 12.59 -11.61
N LYS A 121 24.62 12.50 -10.30
CA LYS A 121 25.90 12.99 -9.72
C LYS A 121 27.11 12.23 -10.28
N ARG A 122 26.98 10.90 -10.44
CA ARG A 122 28.07 10.04 -10.95
C ARG A 122 28.22 10.14 -12.47
N TYR A 123 27.11 10.25 -13.18
CA TYR A 123 27.05 10.17 -14.65
C TYR A 123 26.38 11.40 -15.24
N LYS A 124 27.04 12.54 -15.13
CA LYS A 124 26.48 13.86 -15.52
C LYS A 124 26.03 13.98 -16.98
N LEU A 125 26.57 13.13 -17.86
CA LEU A 125 26.23 13.10 -19.29
C LEU A 125 25.18 12.02 -19.67
N LYS A 126 24.72 11.21 -18.70
CA LYS A 126 23.66 10.22 -18.93
C LYS A 126 22.29 10.79 -18.59
N VAL A 127 21.36 10.60 -19.51
CA VAL A 127 19.99 11.14 -19.40
C VAL A 127 19.19 10.50 -18.25
N GLY A 128 19.42 9.22 -17.96
CA GLY A 128 18.70 8.50 -16.92
C GLY A 128 19.22 7.08 -16.69
N ILE A 129 18.55 6.37 -15.80
CA ILE A 129 18.89 4.98 -15.42
C ILE A 129 18.02 4.02 -16.25
N PRO A 130 18.58 2.93 -16.80
CA PRO A 130 17.78 1.89 -17.44
C PRO A 130 16.76 1.27 -16.49
N LYS A 131 15.52 1.03 -16.93
CA LYS A 131 14.46 0.39 -16.11
C LYS A 131 14.93 -0.90 -15.42
N ILE A 132 15.71 -1.72 -16.12
CA ILE A 132 16.27 -2.97 -15.58
C ILE A 132 17.18 -2.71 -14.37
N GLU A 133 17.99 -1.67 -14.43
CA GLU A 133 18.86 -1.30 -13.32
C GLU A 133 18.04 -0.78 -12.12
N VAL A 134 16.99 0.00 -12.36
CA VAL A 134 16.04 0.41 -11.33
C VAL A 134 15.43 -0.81 -10.66
N ILE A 135 14.92 -1.79 -11.43
CA ILE A 135 14.33 -3.02 -10.90
C ILE A 135 15.29 -3.75 -9.96
N SER A 136 16.58 -3.85 -10.32
CA SER A 136 17.58 -4.54 -9.51
C SER A 136 17.89 -3.89 -8.16
N LYS A 137 17.57 -2.59 -8.00
CA LYS A 137 17.81 -1.83 -6.77
C LYS A 137 16.67 -1.90 -5.76
N PHE A 138 15.50 -2.33 -6.20
CA PHE A 138 14.33 -2.48 -5.32
C PHE A 138 14.15 -3.94 -4.89
N LYS A 139 13.78 -4.14 -3.61
CA LYS A 139 13.41 -5.46 -3.07
C LYS A 139 11.93 -5.76 -3.35
N LEU A 140 11.50 -5.53 -4.59
CA LEU A 140 10.15 -5.74 -5.06
C LEU A 140 10.18 -6.65 -6.29
N SER A 141 9.06 -7.27 -6.63
CA SER A 141 8.97 -8.03 -7.86
C SER A 141 9.14 -7.12 -9.08
N GLN A 142 9.68 -7.67 -10.16
CA GLN A 142 9.83 -6.91 -11.41
C GLN A 142 8.52 -6.26 -11.87
N LYS A 143 7.40 -6.97 -11.72
CA LYS A 143 6.07 -6.50 -12.10
C LYS A 143 5.63 -5.30 -11.27
N GLU A 144 5.83 -5.33 -9.96
CA GLU A 144 5.50 -4.22 -9.07
C GLU A 144 6.34 -2.98 -9.38
N VAL A 145 7.66 -3.14 -9.57
CA VAL A 145 8.53 -2.00 -9.90
C VAL A 145 8.12 -1.33 -11.22
N LEU A 146 7.78 -2.12 -12.25
CA LEU A 146 7.33 -1.57 -13.52
C LEU A 146 6.01 -0.80 -13.39
N GLU A 147 5.02 -1.35 -12.68
CA GLU A 147 3.75 -0.66 -12.43
C GLU A 147 3.94 0.62 -11.59
N MET A 148 4.86 0.60 -10.62
CA MET A 148 5.21 1.78 -9.83
C MET A 148 5.86 2.86 -10.69
N ILE A 149 6.80 2.50 -11.57
CA ILE A 149 7.41 3.44 -12.51
C ILE A 149 6.35 4.07 -13.42
N ASP A 150 5.44 3.25 -13.97
CA ASP A 150 4.36 3.75 -14.84
C ASP A 150 3.43 4.70 -14.06
N LEU A 151 3.14 4.40 -12.78
CA LEU A 151 2.37 5.28 -11.92
C LEU A 151 3.10 6.60 -11.63
N PHE A 152 4.41 6.58 -11.37
CA PHE A 152 5.21 7.79 -11.16
C PHE A 152 5.28 8.66 -12.41
N ILE A 153 5.33 8.05 -13.60
CA ILE A 153 5.28 8.77 -14.88
C ILE A 153 3.90 9.43 -15.05
N LYS A 154 2.82 8.68 -14.79
CA LYS A 154 1.45 9.20 -14.87
C LYS A 154 1.23 10.40 -13.94
N ASN A 155 1.81 10.35 -12.75
CA ASN A 155 1.73 11.42 -11.76
C ASN A 155 2.77 12.53 -12.00
N ASN A 156 3.54 12.46 -13.11
CA ASN A 156 4.54 13.46 -13.47
C ASN A 156 5.65 13.67 -12.43
N GLU A 157 6.00 12.60 -11.70
CA GLU A 157 7.07 12.59 -10.70
C GLU A 157 8.44 12.29 -11.29
N VAL A 158 8.47 11.46 -12.33
CA VAL A 158 9.65 11.10 -13.10
C VAL A 158 9.34 11.13 -14.59
N ARG A 159 10.36 11.23 -15.41
CA ARG A 159 10.23 11.20 -16.86
C ARG A 159 10.84 9.93 -17.44
N LEU A 160 10.27 9.47 -18.54
CA LEU A 160 10.78 8.34 -19.29
C LEU A 160 11.34 8.83 -20.63
N GLU A 161 12.57 8.47 -20.95
CA GLU A 161 13.21 8.75 -22.22
C GLU A 161 13.67 7.43 -22.86
N GLY A 162 12.85 6.91 -23.80
CA GLY A 162 13.01 5.56 -24.32
C GLY A 162 12.83 4.52 -23.19
N ASN A 163 13.92 3.85 -22.79
CA ASN A 163 13.93 2.87 -21.71
C ASN A 163 14.64 3.38 -20.43
N LEU A 164 14.92 4.69 -20.38
CA LEU A 164 15.62 5.32 -19.27
C LEU A 164 14.65 6.10 -18.40
N VAL A 165 14.74 5.89 -17.08
CA VAL A 165 14.02 6.65 -16.07
C VAL A 165 14.91 7.81 -15.63
N ALA A 166 14.40 9.02 -15.70
CA ALA A 166 15.13 10.24 -15.34
C ALA A 166 14.32 11.09 -14.35
N GLU A 167 15.03 11.92 -13.60
CA GLU A 167 14.41 12.96 -12.79
C GLU A 167 13.68 13.97 -13.70
N LYS A 168 12.53 14.46 -13.26
CA LYS A 168 11.63 15.31 -14.08
C LYS A 168 12.36 16.50 -14.69
N ASP A 169 13.13 17.20 -13.89
CA ASP A 169 13.74 18.48 -14.26
C ASP A 169 15.22 18.36 -14.64
N PHE A 170 15.75 17.14 -14.69
CA PHE A 170 17.16 16.93 -15.03
C PHE A 170 17.41 17.16 -16.51
N VAL A 171 18.35 18.06 -16.83
CA VAL A 171 18.84 18.34 -18.18
C VAL A 171 20.34 18.08 -18.25
N VAL A 172 20.77 17.33 -19.26
CA VAL A 172 22.19 17.11 -19.50
C VAL A 172 22.82 18.43 -19.99
N ASN A 173 23.67 19.03 -19.18
CA ASN A 173 24.43 20.20 -19.59
C ASN A 173 25.72 19.77 -20.27
N TYR A 174 25.85 20.08 -21.53
CA TYR A 174 27.10 19.97 -22.27
C TYR A 174 27.87 21.27 -22.07
N ASP A 175 28.90 21.27 -21.24
CA ASP A 175 29.85 22.37 -21.17
C ASP A 175 30.51 22.49 -22.53
N LYS A 176 30.17 23.53 -23.29
CA LYS A 176 30.92 23.92 -24.48
C LYS A 176 32.29 24.39 -24.01
N LYS A 177 33.34 23.60 -24.29
CA LYS A 177 34.73 24.09 -24.24
C LYS A 177 34.92 25.16 -25.30
#